data_701b3e28787113d41bb28a7e57165c26
#
_entry.id   701b3e28787113d41bb28a7e57165c26
#
_cell.length_a   1.000
_cell.length_b   1.000
_cell.length_c   1.000
_cell.angle_alpha   90.00
_cell.angle_beta   90.00
_cell.angle_gamma   90.00
#
_symmetry.space_group_name_H-M   'P 1'
#
loop_
_entity.id
_entity.type
_entity.pdbx_description
1 polymer ?
#
loop_
_entity_poly.entity_id
_entity_poly.type
_entity_poly.pdbx_seq_one_letter_code
_entity_poly.pdbx_strand_id
1 'polypeptide(L)'
;MKKIIVAISGASGIVYAIDLLQSLRTIGQPIEIHGVVSHWAKENLRIESKMQLSELYQLMDYHYSNRDMTSTIASGSYLIDAMVIVPASMKTVASIACGFHDSLIGRAADVTLKEQRKLIIVPRESPLSVIHLENLTKLAKLGAHIIPPIPAFYHPPQSVDELIRQQTGKILDSLGIAHQLIPRWQSGITENQVL
;
A
#
# COMPACT_ATOMS: atom_id res chain seq x y z
N MET A 1 -9.80 12.93 -11.52
CA MET A 1 -8.79 11.87 -11.62
C MET A 1 -8.02 11.85 -10.30
N LYS A 2 -8.03 10.71 -9.58
CA LYS A 2 -7.27 10.58 -8.33
C LYS A 2 -5.79 10.34 -8.63
N LYS A 3 -4.89 10.99 -7.89
CA LYS A 3 -3.44 10.79 -7.97
C LYS A 3 -2.96 9.99 -6.76
N ILE A 4 -2.37 8.85 -6.99
CA ILE A 4 -1.97 7.93 -5.92
C ILE A 4 -0.48 7.58 -6.05
N ILE A 5 0.28 7.74 -4.96
CA ILE A 5 1.63 7.19 -4.87
C ILE A 5 1.54 5.73 -4.43
N VAL A 6 2.12 4.83 -5.21
CA VAL A 6 2.34 3.43 -4.81
C VAL A 6 3.84 3.22 -4.61
N ALA A 7 4.24 3.12 -3.36
CA ALA A 7 5.62 2.89 -2.95
C ALA A 7 5.83 1.43 -2.56
N ILE A 8 6.89 0.82 -3.06
CA ILE A 8 7.22 -0.59 -2.83
C ILE A 8 8.57 -0.67 -2.12
N SER A 9 8.56 -1.09 -0.86
CA SER A 9 9.78 -1.20 -0.07
C SER A 9 10.27 -2.64 0.07
N GLY A 10 11.41 -2.84 0.72
CA GLY A 10 12.14 -4.12 0.73
C GLY A 10 11.63 -5.13 1.76
N ALA A 11 10.33 -5.35 1.87
CA ALA A 11 9.76 -6.48 2.59
C ALA A 11 9.28 -7.55 1.61
N SER A 12 9.25 -8.82 2.00
CA SER A 12 8.62 -9.89 1.21
C SER A 12 7.12 -9.62 1.07
N GLY A 13 6.50 -10.10 -0.01
CA GLY A 13 5.10 -9.85 -0.34
C GLY A 13 4.95 -8.86 -1.49
N ILE A 14 5.88 -8.83 -2.45
CA ILE A 14 5.77 -8.05 -3.69
C ILE A 14 4.45 -8.31 -4.42
N VAL A 15 3.88 -9.50 -4.26
CA VAL A 15 2.61 -9.92 -4.85
C VAL A 15 1.44 -9.00 -4.47
N TYR A 16 1.45 -8.43 -3.27
CA TYR A 16 0.43 -7.45 -2.85
C TYR A 16 0.51 -6.14 -3.64
N ALA A 17 1.75 -5.70 -3.96
CA ALA A 17 1.94 -4.51 -4.79
C ALA A 17 1.51 -4.77 -6.24
N ILE A 18 1.84 -5.92 -6.78
CA ILE A 18 1.47 -6.33 -8.14
C ILE A 18 -0.05 -6.37 -8.27
N ASP A 19 -0.74 -7.09 -7.37
CA ASP A 19 -2.21 -7.20 -7.41
C ASP A 19 -2.90 -5.85 -7.21
N LEU A 20 -2.38 -4.99 -6.33
CA LEU A 20 -2.90 -3.63 -6.16
C LEU A 20 -2.76 -2.79 -7.44
N LEU A 21 -1.59 -2.78 -8.07
CA LEU A 21 -1.33 -2.03 -9.30
C LEU A 21 -2.22 -2.52 -10.45
N GLN A 22 -2.34 -3.85 -10.63
CA GLN A 22 -3.22 -4.45 -11.63
C GLN A 22 -4.68 -4.09 -11.37
N SER A 23 -5.12 -4.15 -10.11
CA SER A 23 -6.48 -3.80 -9.72
C SER A 23 -6.78 -2.33 -9.98
N LEU A 24 -5.86 -1.41 -9.65
CA LEU A 24 -6.01 0.02 -9.94
C LEU A 24 -6.15 0.31 -11.44
N ARG A 25 -5.52 -0.48 -12.33
CA ARG A 25 -5.64 -0.35 -13.77
C ARG A 25 -6.97 -0.89 -14.33
N THR A 26 -7.50 -1.93 -13.72
CA THR A 26 -8.71 -2.61 -14.22
C THR A 26 -10.02 -2.09 -13.63
N ILE A 27 -9.97 -1.26 -12.59
CA ILE A 27 -11.16 -0.82 -11.83
C ILE A 27 -12.06 0.19 -12.58
N GLY A 28 -11.63 0.66 -13.76
CA GLY A 28 -12.43 1.54 -14.62
C GLY A 28 -12.60 2.99 -14.10
N GLN A 29 -11.85 3.39 -13.08
CA GLN A 29 -11.83 4.76 -12.56
C GLN A 29 -10.59 5.51 -13.05
N PRO A 30 -10.66 6.83 -13.29
CA PRO A 30 -9.51 7.62 -13.73
C PRO A 30 -8.53 7.82 -12.56
N ILE A 31 -7.49 6.98 -12.50
CA ILE A 31 -6.45 6.99 -11.46
C ILE A 31 -5.09 7.20 -12.12
N GLU A 32 -4.33 8.18 -11.65
CA GLU A 32 -2.94 8.44 -12.01
C GLU A 32 -2.03 7.83 -10.94
N ILE A 33 -1.16 6.92 -11.33
CA ILE A 33 -0.30 6.15 -10.43
C ILE A 33 1.14 6.62 -10.52
N HIS A 34 1.69 7.10 -9.40
CA HIS A 34 3.08 7.49 -9.21
C HIS A 34 3.83 6.39 -8.46
N GLY A 35 4.67 5.63 -9.13
CA GLY A 35 5.38 4.50 -8.56
C GLY A 35 6.78 4.84 -8.03
N VAL A 36 7.15 4.29 -6.86
CA VAL A 36 8.52 4.31 -6.35
C VAL A 36 8.90 2.91 -5.89
N VAL A 37 9.94 2.33 -6.49
CA VAL A 37 10.38 0.97 -6.16
C VAL A 37 11.78 1.04 -5.55
N SER A 38 11.93 0.59 -4.30
CA SER A 38 13.22 0.56 -3.62
C SER A 38 14.16 -0.49 -4.24
N HIS A 39 15.46 -0.39 -3.96
CA HIS A 39 16.44 -1.39 -4.41
C HIS A 39 16.05 -2.81 -3.96
N TRP A 40 15.76 -3.01 -2.68
CA TRP A 40 15.38 -4.33 -2.15
C TRP A 40 14.02 -4.82 -2.65
N ALA A 41 13.10 -3.92 -3.01
CA ALA A 41 11.84 -4.32 -3.66
C ALA A 41 12.07 -4.88 -5.06
N LYS A 42 13.07 -4.37 -5.81
CA LYS A 42 13.47 -4.93 -7.11
C LYS A 42 14.05 -6.34 -6.96
N GLU A 43 14.85 -6.57 -5.91
CA GLU A 43 15.36 -7.91 -5.61
C GLU A 43 14.23 -8.87 -5.20
N ASN A 44 13.28 -8.41 -4.38
CA ASN A 44 12.11 -9.23 -4.04
C ASN A 44 11.26 -9.55 -5.27
N LEU A 45 11.09 -8.62 -6.21
CA LEU A 45 10.39 -8.88 -7.47
C LEU A 45 11.04 -10.03 -8.24
N ARG A 46 12.37 -10.04 -8.32
CA ARG A 46 13.13 -11.10 -9.00
C ARG A 46 13.03 -12.46 -8.30
N ILE A 47 12.92 -12.47 -6.97
CA ILE A 47 12.90 -13.70 -6.14
C ILE A 47 11.48 -14.28 -6.04
N GLU A 48 10.48 -13.41 -5.83
CA GLU A 48 9.13 -13.81 -5.44
C GLU A 48 8.14 -13.87 -6.63
N SER A 49 8.53 -13.36 -7.81
CA SER A 49 7.63 -13.31 -8.96
C SER A 49 8.34 -13.62 -10.27
N LYS A 50 7.55 -13.91 -11.32
CA LYS A 50 8.05 -14.06 -12.69
C LYS A 50 8.01 -12.74 -13.48
N MET A 51 7.37 -11.70 -12.91
CA MET A 51 7.19 -10.40 -13.54
C MET A 51 8.53 -9.66 -13.67
N GLN A 52 8.80 -9.12 -14.85
CA GLN A 52 9.97 -8.28 -15.06
C GLN A 52 9.72 -6.86 -14.51
N LEU A 53 10.81 -6.17 -14.14
CA LEU A 53 10.71 -4.80 -13.62
C LEU A 53 10.06 -3.83 -14.64
N SER A 54 10.30 -4.03 -15.93
CA SER A 54 9.66 -3.25 -17.00
C SER A 54 8.15 -3.45 -17.04
N GLU A 55 7.67 -4.68 -16.81
CA GLU A 55 6.24 -4.98 -16.76
C GLU A 55 5.59 -4.32 -15.54
N LEU A 56 6.26 -4.33 -14.38
CA LEU A 56 5.80 -3.63 -13.19
C LEU A 56 5.67 -2.12 -13.44
N TYR A 57 6.64 -1.51 -14.12
CA TYR A 57 6.61 -0.08 -14.46
C TYR A 57 5.50 0.27 -15.45
N GLN A 58 5.11 -0.62 -16.36
CA GLN A 58 3.97 -0.41 -17.27
C GLN A 58 2.62 -0.29 -16.54
N LEU A 59 2.55 -0.75 -15.29
CA LEU A 59 1.37 -0.57 -14.43
C LEU A 59 1.30 0.82 -13.77
N MET A 60 2.30 1.69 -14.00
CA MET A 60 2.40 3.03 -13.41
C MET A 60 2.38 4.09 -14.52
N ASP A 61 1.77 5.26 -14.26
CA ASP A 61 1.83 6.38 -15.22
C ASP A 61 3.18 7.07 -15.16
N TYR A 62 3.71 7.19 -13.93
CA TYR A 62 5.04 7.71 -13.66
C TYR A 62 5.76 6.78 -12.70
N HIS A 63 7.05 6.59 -12.89
CA HIS A 63 7.90 5.89 -11.93
C HIS A 63 9.17 6.70 -11.65
N TYR A 64 9.59 6.71 -10.38
CA TYR A 64 10.69 7.51 -9.89
C TYR A 64 11.76 6.64 -9.27
N SER A 65 13.01 7.09 -9.39
CA SER A 65 14.10 6.50 -8.60
C SER A 65 13.90 6.83 -7.12
N ASN A 66 14.05 5.83 -6.25
CA ASN A 66 13.97 6.06 -4.79
C ASN A 66 15.10 6.98 -4.24
N ARG A 67 16.09 7.33 -5.09
CA ARG A 67 17.15 8.29 -4.77
C ARG A 67 16.89 9.70 -5.30
N ASP A 68 15.84 9.87 -6.11
CA ASP A 68 15.55 11.15 -6.74
C ASP A 68 14.71 12.05 -5.83
N MET A 69 15.39 12.84 -5.03
CA MET A 69 14.76 13.82 -4.11
C MET A 69 14.27 15.10 -4.84
N THR A 70 14.50 15.19 -6.16
CA THR A 70 14.06 16.35 -6.97
C THR A 70 12.72 16.10 -7.65
N SER A 71 12.20 14.86 -7.60
CA SER A 71 10.93 14.48 -8.21
C SER A 71 9.74 15.23 -7.63
N THR A 72 8.68 15.38 -8.43
CA THR A 72 7.47 16.14 -8.09
C THR A 72 6.81 15.70 -6.79
N ILE A 73 6.81 14.38 -6.52
CA ILE A 73 6.18 13.81 -5.30
C ILE A 73 6.98 14.07 -4.01
N ALA A 74 8.19 14.65 -4.10
CA ALA A 74 8.97 15.10 -2.95
C ALA A 74 8.48 16.45 -2.39
N SER A 75 7.56 17.13 -3.09
CA SER A 75 7.04 18.44 -2.71
C SER A 75 5.57 18.41 -2.33
N GLY A 76 5.20 19.10 -1.25
CA GLY A 76 3.81 19.27 -0.82
C GLY A 76 2.97 20.12 -1.78
N SER A 77 3.60 20.94 -2.63
CA SER A 77 2.91 21.74 -3.65
C SER A 77 2.33 20.89 -4.79
N TYR A 78 2.87 19.68 -5.02
CA TYR A 78 2.27 18.74 -5.93
C TYR A 78 1.13 17.98 -5.26
N LEU A 79 -0.07 18.10 -5.80
CA LEU A 79 -1.26 17.56 -5.17
C LEU A 79 -1.39 16.06 -5.46
N ILE A 80 -1.23 15.27 -4.41
CA ILE A 80 -1.47 13.83 -4.36
C ILE A 80 -2.67 13.57 -3.44
N ASP A 81 -3.57 12.68 -3.80
CA ASP A 81 -4.75 12.34 -2.98
C ASP A 81 -4.42 11.34 -1.88
N ALA A 82 -3.53 10.39 -2.16
CA ALA A 82 -3.13 9.35 -1.21
C ALA A 82 -1.77 8.73 -1.54
N MET A 83 -1.15 8.11 -0.54
CA MET A 83 0.03 7.27 -0.70
C MET A 83 -0.19 5.92 -0.05
N VAL A 84 0.21 4.86 -0.75
CA VAL A 84 0.24 3.48 -0.23
C VAL A 84 1.66 2.97 -0.26
N ILE A 85 2.14 2.44 0.87
CA ILE A 85 3.44 1.74 0.96
C ILE A 85 3.15 0.24 1.10
N VAL A 86 3.38 -0.53 0.05
CA VAL A 86 3.00 -1.95 -0.04
C VAL A 86 4.03 -2.79 -0.80
N PRO A 87 4.65 -3.79 -0.18
CA PRO A 87 4.75 -3.96 1.26
C PRO A 87 5.63 -2.89 1.90
N ALA A 88 5.44 -2.63 3.19
CA ALA A 88 6.28 -1.73 3.96
C ALA A 88 7.24 -2.52 4.86
N SER A 89 8.55 -2.33 4.67
CA SER A 89 9.56 -2.90 5.57
C SER A 89 9.64 -2.13 6.88
N MET A 90 10.04 -2.78 7.95
CA MET A 90 10.20 -2.12 9.25
C MET A 90 11.26 -1.02 9.22
N LYS A 91 12.29 -1.11 8.35
CA LYS A 91 13.21 0.01 8.09
C LYS A 91 12.46 1.23 7.59
N THR A 92 11.57 1.06 6.60
CA THR A 92 10.77 2.16 6.05
C THR A 92 9.82 2.74 7.08
N VAL A 93 9.14 1.88 7.85
CA VAL A 93 8.26 2.28 8.96
C VAL A 93 9.03 3.10 10.00
N ALA A 94 10.19 2.61 10.44
CA ALA A 94 11.04 3.32 11.42
C ALA A 94 11.53 4.67 10.89
N SER A 95 12.00 4.73 9.65
CA SER A 95 12.46 5.95 8.99
C SER A 95 11.37 7.03 8.99
N ILE A 96 10.15 6.69 8.58
CA ILE A 96 9.01 7.63 8.58
C ILE A 96 8.63 8.04 10.01
N ALA A 97 8.57 7.10 10.95
CA ALA A 97 8.24 7.37 12.34
C ALA A 97 9.25 8.29 13.05
N CYS A 98 10.52 8.22 12.65
CA CYS A 98 11.57 9.09 13.18
C CYS A 98 11.75 10.41 12.43
N GLY A 99 11.05 10.61 11.30
CA GLY A 99 11.24 11.80 10.47
C GLY A 99 12.59 11.81 9.73
N PHE A 100 13.20 10.65 9.52
CA PHE A 100 14.45 10.52 8.80
C PHE A 100 14.21 10.11 7.34
N HIS A 101 14.53 11.00 6.40
CA HIS A 101 14.17 10.86 4.99
C HIS A 101 15.40 10.86 4.09
N ASP A 102 16.07 9.71 4.00
CA ASP A 102 17.21 9.46 3.09
C ASP A 102 16.76 8.92 1.73
N SER A 103 15.47 8.84 1.49
CA SER A 103 14.88 8.24 0.29
C SER A 103 13.58 8.94 -0.12
N LEU A 104 13.25 8.83 -1.41
CA LEU A 104 12.02 9.41 -1.94
C LEU A 104 10.76 8.81 -1.29
N ILE A 105 10.76 7.50 -0.98
CA ILE A 105 9.64 6.86 -0.25
C ILE A 105 9.43 7.54 1.10
N GLY A 106 10.51 7.71 1.88
CA GLY A 106 10.44 8.39 3.18
C GLY A 106 9.98 9.84 3.03
N ARG A 107 10.55 10.59 2.07
CA ARG A 107 10.19 11.97 1.83
C ARG A 107 8.73 12.14 1.38
N ALA A 108 8.27 11.33 0.45
CA ALA A 108 6.88 11.38 -0.02
C ALA A 108 5.89 11.01 1.10
N ALA A 109 6.24 10.08 1.98
CA ALA A 109 5.43 9.75 3.14
C ALA A 109 5.37 10.91 4.16
N ASP A 110 6.50 11.56 4.44
CA ASP A 110 6.55 12.77 5.28
C ASP A 110 5.68 13.89 4.70
N VAL A 111 5.81 14.16 3.40
CA VAL A 111 4.96 15.13 2.71
C VAL A 111 3.49 14.75 2.83
N THR A 112 3.15 13.49 2.65
CA THR A 112 1.76 13.00 2.75
C THR A 112 1.20 13.24 4.16
N LEU A 113 1.99 12.96 5.21
CA LEU A 113 1.59 13.17 6.60
C LEU A 113 1.45 14.67 6.94
N LYS A 114 2.47 15.50 6.62
CA LYS A 114 2.44 16.93 6.97
C LYS A 114 1.34 17.71 6.23
N GLU A 115 0.96 17.28 5.04
CA GLU A 115 -0.15 17.84 4.27
C GLU A 115 -1.51 17.20 4.65
N GLN A 116 -1.53 16.37 5.70
CA GLN A 116 -2.73 15.66 6.19
C GLN A 116 -3.46 14.86 5.09
N ARG A 117 -2.70 14.33 4.14
CA ARG A 117 -3.21 13.45 3.09
C ARG A 117 -3.20 12.01 3.57
N LYS A 118 -3.98 11.18 2.92
CA LYS A 118 -4.12 9.77 3.32
C LYS A 118 -2.83 8.99 3.07
N LEU A 119 -2.24 8.45 4.14
CA LEU A 119 -1.12 7.52 4.08
C LEU A 119 -1.58 6.14 4.53
N ILE A 120 -1.38 5.13 3.68
CA ILE A 120 -1.65 3.72 3.98
C ILE A 120 -0.33 2.98 4.04
N ILE A 121 -0.11 2.26 5.12
CA ILE A 121 1.10 1.47 5.34
C ILE A 121 0.69 0.01 5.47
N VAL A 122 1.26 -0.85 4.64
CA VAL A 122 1.04 -2.31 4.63
C VAL A 122 2.31 -2.98 5.17
N PRO A 123 2.52 -2.99 6.50
CA PRO A 123 3.73 -3.54 7.09
C PRO A 123 3.74 -5.06 6.98
N ARG A 124 4.89 -5.64 6.56
CA ARG A 124 5.08 -7.09 6.53
C ARG A 124 6.32 -7.46 7.34
N GLU A 125 6.06 -8.01 8.52
CA GLU A 125 7.08 -8.51 9.44
C GLU A 125 6.46 -9.51 10.41
N SER A 126 7.22 -10.52 10.81
CA SER A 126 6.83 -11.48 11.86
C SER A 126 8.08 -12.13 12.46
N PRO A 127 8.22 -12.20 13.81
CA PRO A 127 7.41 -11.52 14.81
C PRO A 127 7.65 -10.00 14.83
N LEU A 128 6.73 -9.24 15.44
CA LEU A 128 6.92 -7.81 15.67
C LEU A 128 7.64 -7.57 17.00
N SER A 129 8.72 -6.79 16.98
CA SER A 129 9.40 -6.31 18.18
C SER A 129 8.64 -5.14 18.81
N VAL A 130 8.98 -4.80 20.07
CA VAL A 130 8.44 -3.60 20.74
C VAL A 130 8.70 -2.35 19.90
N ILE A 131 9.90 -2.18 19.36
CA ILE A 131 10.26 -1.02 18.50
C ILE A 131 9.35 -0.95 17.25
N HIS A 132 9.03 -2.08 16.63
CA HIS A 132 8.11 -2.12 15.50
C HIS A 132 6.71 -1.64 15.90
N LEU A 133 6.19 -2.14 17.01
CA LEU A 133 4.86 -1.79 17.53
C LEU A 133 4.78 -0.32 17.93
N GLU A 134 5.81 0.23 18.59
CA GLU A 134 5.89 1.64 18.96
C GLU A 134 5.89 2.55 17.72
N ASN A 135 6.70 2.23 16.69
CA ASN A 135 6.74 2.98 15.45
C ASN A 135 5.39 2.94 14.71
N LEU A 136 4.76 1.77 14.61
CA LEU A 136 3.44 1.62 14.00
C LEU A 136 2.38 2.43 14.78
N THR A 137 2.42 2.36 16.12
CA THR A 137 1.53 3.14 16.99
C THR A 137 1.70 4.65 16.77
N LYS A 138 2.96 5.12 16.67
CA LYS A 138 3.26 6.53 16.41
C LYS A 138 2.68 6.98 15.07
N LEU A 139 2.87 6.19 14.01
CA LEU A 139 2.33 6.50 12.68
C LEU A 139 0.80 6.48 12.66
N ALA A 140 0.18 5.52 13.35
CA ALA A 140 -1.28 5.48 13.48
C ALA A 140 -1.83 6.72 14.20
N LYS A 141 -1.17 7.20 15.26
CA LYS A 141 -1.52 8.45 15.97
C LYS A 141 -1.38 9.69 15.07
N LEU A 142 -0.49 9.65 14.07
CA LEU A 142 -0.31 10.70 13.07
C LEU A 142 -1.33 10.59 11.90
N GLY A 143 -2.26 9.63 11.95
CA GLY A 143 -3.32 9.46 10.96
C GLY A 143 -2.99 8.47 9.83
N ALA A 144 -1.85 7.77 9.89
CA ALA A 144 -1.59 6.71 8.91
C ALA A 144 -2.50 5.49 9.16
N HIS A 145 -3.05 4.94 8.08
CA HIS A 145 -3.80 3.69 8.15
C HIS A 145 -2.83 2.50 8.09
N ILE A 146 -2.75 1.74 9.18
CA ILE A 146 -1.90 0.55 9.26
C ILE A 146 -2.72 -0.67 8.87
N ILE A 147 -2.40 -1.29 7.73
CA ILE A 147 -3.15 -2.42 7.16
C ILE A 147 -2.18 -3.59 6.92
N PRO A 148 -1.78 -4.33 7.96
CA PRO A 148 -0.93 -5.51 7.76
C PRO A 148 -1.68 -6.57 6.95
N PRO A 149 -0.98 -7.40 6.14
CA PRO A 149 -1.61 -8.44 5.32
C PRO A 149 -2.02 -9.64 6.18
N ILE A 150 -3.07 -9.45 6.98
CA ILE A 150 -3.64 -10.46 7.84
C ILE A 150 -4.87 -11.06 7.15
N PRO A 151 -4.87 -12.38 6.85
CA PRO A 151 -5.96 -13.03 6.14
C PRO A 151 -7.24 -13.08 7.00
N ALA A 152 -8.39 -12.97 6.32
CA ALA A 152 -9.71 -13.18 6.93
C ALA A 152 -10.33 -14.49 6.38
N PHE A 153 -11.00 -15.25 7.24
CA PHE A 153 -11.51 -16.59 6.93
C PHE A 153 -13.04 -16.71 7.04
N TYR A 154 -13.76 -15.60 7.24
CA TYR A 154 -15.24 -15.61 7.23
C TYR A 154 -15.85 -15.92 5.84
N HIS A 155 -15.07 -15.74 4.78
CA HIS A 155 -15.27 -16.36 3.48
C HIS A 155 -14.06 -17.25 3.22
N PRO A 156 -14.20 -18.59 3.27
CA PRO A 156 -13.07 -19.50 3.16
C PRO A 156 -12.35 -19.32 1.81
N PRO A 157 -11.07 -18.88 1.80
CA PRO A 157 -10.34 -18.69 0.57
C PRO A 157 -10.02 -20.04 -0.07
N GLN A 158 -10.15 -20.14 -1.38
CA GLN A 158 -9.86 -21.34 -2.17
C GLN A 158 -8.44 -21.32 -2.75
N SER A 159 -7.77 -20.16 -2.70
CA SER A 159 -6.42 -19.99 -3.26
C SER A 159 -5.64 -18.92 -2.50
N VAL A 160 -4.33 -18.90 -2.69
CA VAL A 160 -3.45 -17.83 -2.21
C VAL A 160 -3.81 -16.49 -2.88
N ASP A 161 -4.20 -16.52 -4.15
CA ASP A 161 -4.60 -15.32 -4.90
C ASP A 161 -5.83 -14.64 -4.29
N GLU A 162 -6.77 -15.42 -3.75
CA GLU A 162 -7.91 -14.83 -3.03
C GLU A 162 -7.48 -14.14 -1.73
N LEU A 163 -6.49 -14.65 -1.01
CA LEU A 163 -5.92 -13.98 0.17
C LEU A 163 -5.22 -12.67 -0.20
N ILE A 164 -4.47 -12.69 -1.31
CA ILE A 164 -3.83 -11.48 -1.84
C ILE A 164 -4.90 -10.45 -2.21
N ARG A 165 -5.95 -10.89 -2.91
CA ARG A 165 -7.07 -10.05 -3.34
C ARG A 165 -7.87 -9.47 -2.18
N GLN A 166 -8.03 -10.21 -1.07
CA GLN A 166 -8.62 -9.68 0.16
C GLN A 166 -7.82 -8.48 0.68
N GLN A 167 -6.49 -8.58 0.70
CA GLN A 167 -5.62 -7.49 1.12
C GLN A 167 -5.76 -6.27 0.20
N THR A 168 -5.75 -6.49 -1.11
CA THR A 168 -5.98 -5.43 -2.10
C THR A 168 -7.32 -4.75 -1.89
N GLY A 169 -8.39 -5.50 -1.67
CA GLY A 169 -9.71 -4.96 -1.37
C GLY A 169 -9.71 -4.06 -0.13
N LYS A 170 -9.01 -4.44 0.94
CA LYS A 170 -8.87 -3.60 2.14
C LYS A 170 -8.10 -2.30 1.88
N ILE A 171 -7.08 -2.35 1.03
CA ILE A 171 -6.34 -1.15 0.62
C ILE A 171 -7.25 -0.24 -0.20
N LEU A 172 -8.01 -0.76 -1.16
CA LEU A 172 -8.95 0.00 -1.99
C LEU A 172 -10.07 0.63 -1.15
N ASP A 173 -10.62 -0.10 -0.18
CA ASP A 173 -11.58 0.44 0.79
C ASP A 173 -10.99 1.65 1.54
N SER A 174 -9.75 1.49 2.01
CA SER A 174 -9.05 2.58 2.70
C SER A 174 -8.77 3.78 1.79
N LEU A 175 -8.53 3.56 0.49
CA LEU A 175 -8.38 4.61 -0.53
C LEU A 175 -9.71 5.30 -0.87
N GLY A 176 -10.84 4.76 -0.45
CA GLY A 176 -12.16 5.21 -0.87
C GLY A 176 -12.40 5.00 -2.37
N ILE A 177 -11.94 3.85 -2.88
CA ILE A 177 -12.12 3.41 -4.26
C ILE A 177 -13.15 2.29 -4.26
N ALA A 178 -14.28 2.51 -4.95
CA ALA A 178 -15.32 1.49 -5.09
C ALA A 178 -14.82 0.29 -5.89
N HIS A 179 -15.05 -0.91 -5.40
CA HIS A 179 -14.63 -2.16 -6.03
C HIS A 179 -15.52 -3.34 -5.62
N GLN A 180 -15.40 -4.45 -6.35
CA GLN A 180 -16.10 -5.72 -6.10
C GLN A 180 -15.11 -6.90 -5.98
N LEU A 181 -13.87 -6.64 -5.55
CA LEU A 181 -12.81 -7.67 -5.51
C LEU A 181 -13.04 -8.70 -4.39
N ILE A 182 -13.75 -8.31 -3.34
CA ILE A 182 -13.98 -9.16 -2.16
C ILE A 182 -15.47 -9.18 -1.82
N PRO A 183 -16.01 -10.33 -1.39
CA PRO A 183 -17.35 -10.38 -0.86
C PRO A 183 -17.46 -9.51 0.39
N ARG A 184 -18.56 -8.78 0.53
CA ARG A 184 -18.82 -7.96 1.71
C ARG A 184 -19.44 -8.82 2.80
N TRP A 185 -19.03 -8.58 4.04
CA TRP A 185 -19.74 -9.19 5.15
C TRP A 185 -21.19 -8.70 5.14
N GLN A 186 -22.11 -9.62 4.97
CA GLN A 186 -23.53 -9.37 5.11
C GLN A 186 -24.02 -10.14 6.33
N SER A 187 -24.61 -9.45 7.30
CA SER A 187 -25.30 -10.15 8.39
C SER A 187 -26.45 -10.92 7.78
N GLY A 188 -26.58 -12.21 8.12
CA GLY A 188 -27.71 -13.05 7.70
C GLY A 188 -29.04 -12.66 8.37
N ILE A 189 -29.26 -11.40 8.70
CA ILE A 189 -30.53 -10.86 9.16
C ILE A 189 -31.38 -10.70 7.90
N THR A 190 -32.04 -11.79 7.52
CA THR A 190 -33.25 -11.69 6.73
C THR A 190 -34.27 -10.93 7.57
N GLU A 191 -34.90 -9.88 7.03
CA GLU A 191 -35.93 -9.04 7.66
C GLU A 191 -37.16 -9.81 8.17
N ASN A 192 -37.14 -11.14 8.24
CA ASN A 192 -38.27 -12.00 8.58
C ASN A 192 -38.16 -12.65 9.96
N GLN A 193 -37.40 -12.11 10.91
CA GLN A 193 -37.39 -12.54 12.30
C GLN A 193 -37.66 -11.40 13.28
N VAL A 194 -38.72 -10.63 13.03
CA VAL A 194 -39.39 -9.87 14.08
C VAL A 194 -40.73 -10.57 14.29
N LEU A 195 -40.77 -11.51 15.22
CA LEU A 195 -41.96 -11.96 15.91
C LEU A 195 -42.03 -11.29 17.26
#